data_fa12a7d8ad2e058db631aa57c207a64c
#
_entry.id   fa12a7d8ad2e058db631aa57c207a64c
#
_cell.length_a   1.000
_cell.length_b   1.000
_cell.length_c   1.000
_cell.angle_alpha   90.00
_cell.angle_beta   90.00
_cell.angle_gamma   90.00
#
_symmetry.space_group_name_H-M   'P 1'
#
loop_
_entity.id
_entity.type
_entity.pdbx_description
1 polymer ?
#
loop_
_entity_poly.entity_id
_entity_poly.type
_entity_poly.pdbx_seq_one_letter_code
_entity_poly.pdbx_strand_id
1 'polypeptide(L)'
;MPDGSEAAVIKVLGSIDEVDADQWDACAGTNDPFICHAFLKSLEDSGSVAPDTGWTPRHLILEDETGNLAACAPVYQKSHSYGEYVFDWAWADAYARAGGRYYPKLLCAVPFTPVGGKRLLIRPDLPEGSQRELKSTLVSGMVALAERSGFSSLHINFTNVDDGKICGG
;
A
#
# COMPACT_ATOMS: atom_id res chain seq x y z
N MET A 1 -17.44 18.99 25.60
CA MET A 1 -16.34 19.27 24.66
C MET A 1 -16.40 18.21 23.58
N PRO A 2 -16.63 18.53 22.33
CA PRO A 2 -16.46 17.51 21.31
C PRO A 2 -15.01 17.09 21.30
N ASP A 3 -14.83 15.79 21.42
CA ASP A 3 -13.58 15.10 21.27
C ASP A 3 -13.08 15.40 19.84
N GLY A 4 -12.02 16.20 19.74
CA GLY A 4 -11.48 16.69 18.48
C GLY A 4 -10.62 15.65 17.76
N SER A 5 -10.98 14.37 17.79
CA SER A 5 -10.41 13.42 16.87
C SER A 5 -11.14 13.56 15.52
N GLU A 6 -10.75 14.54 14.72
CA GLU A 6 -11.07 14.45 13.30
C GLU A 6 -10.52 13.13 12.80
N ALA A 7 -11.44 12.26 12.39
CA ALA A 7 -11.06 10.97 11.82
C ALA A 7 -10.13 11.22 10.62
N ALA A 8 -8.91 10.72 10.70
CA ALA A 8 -7.95 10.86 9.62
C ALA A 8 -8.58 10.32 8.32
N VAL A 9 -8.66 11.18 7.31
CA VAL A 9 -9.26 10.82 6.03
C VAL A 9 -8.20 10.16 5.17
N ILE A 10 -8.44 8.90 4.81
CA ILE A 10 -7.60 8.18 3.86
C ILE A 10 -8.11 8.47 2.46
N LYS A 11 -7.20 8.88 1.58
CA LYS A 11 -7.45 9.01 0.15
C LYS A 11 -6.85 7.83 -0.59
N VAL A 12 -7.55 7.34 -1.59
CA VAL A 12 -7.09 6.26 -2.47
C VAL A 12 -6.80 6.86 -3.84
N LEU A 13 -5.58 6.67 -4.31
CA LEU A 13 -5.10 7.21 -5.58
C LEU A 13 -5.08 6.12 -6.66
N GLY A 14 -5.51 6.47 -7.87
CA GLY A 14 -5.46 5.59 -9.04
C GLY A 14 -4.14 5.67 -9.82
N SER A 15 -3.25 6.57 -9.44
CA SER A 15 -1.91 6.73 -10.01
C SER A 15 -0.99 7.41 -9.01
N ILE A 16 0.31 7.11 -9.09
CA ILE A 16 1.32 7.82 -8.30
C ILE A 16 1.47 9.30 -8.72
N ASP A 17 1.03 9.66 -9.93
CA ASP A 17 1.02 11.04 -10.41
C ASP A 17 0.03 11.95 -9.68
N GLU A 18 -0.92 11.38 -8.95
CA GLU A 18 -1.91 12.15 -8.18
C GLU A 18 -1.34 12.72 -6.87
N VAL A 19 -0.10 12.38 -6.51
CA VAL A 19 0.57 12.88 -5.31
C VAL A 19 1.88 13.58 -5.67
N ASP A 20 2.21 14.62 -4.92
CA ASP A 20 3.47 15.33 -5.09
C ASP A 20 4.67 14.45 -4.78
N ALA A 21 5.67 14.43 -5.69
CA ALA A 21 6.84 13.56 -5.59
C ALA A 21 7.68 13.85 -4.34
N ASP A 22 7.90 15.14 -4.02
CA ASP A 22 8.72 15.53 -2.87
C ASP A 22 8.04 15.14 -1.56
N GLN A 23 6.72 15.25 -1.51
CA GLN A 23 5.93 14.84 -0.33
C GLN A 23 5.94 13.32 -0.14
N TRP A 24 5.78 12.56 -1.23
CA TRP A 24 5.90 11.10 -1.17
C TRP A 24 7.28 10.68 -0.69
N ASP A 25 8.31 11.25 -1.28
CA ASP A 25 9.71 10.91 -0.97
C ASP A 25 10.11 11.36 0.45
N ALA A 26 9.49 12.40 1.00
CA ALA A 26 9.66 12.76 2.41
C ALA A 26 9.19 11.65 3.36
N CYS A 27 8.13 10.92 3.00
CA CYS A 27 7.66 9.74 3.74
C CYS A 27 8.50 8.49 3.44
N ALA A 28 8.87 8.28 2.18
CA ALA A 28 9.64 7.11 1.75
C ALA A 28 11.08 7.12 2.29
N GLY A 29 11.67 8.30 2.41
CA GLY A 29 13.08 8.46 2.76
C GLY A 29 14.01 8.21 1.58
N THR A 30 15.32 8.21 1.83
CA THR A 30 16.36 8.15 0.80
C THR A 30 17.13 6.83 0.75
N ASN A 31 16.82 5.90 1.66
CA ASN A 31 17.59 4.66 1.84
C ASN A 31 17.13 3.49 0.97
N ASP A 32 15.93 3.57 0.42
CA ASP A 32 15.33 2.53 -0.43
C ASP A 32 14.89 3.14 -1.76
N PRO A 33 15.60 2.89 -2.85
CA PRO A 33 15.25 3.46 -4.15
C PRO A 33 13.95 2.89 -4.74
N PHE A 34 13.51 1.72 -4.28
CA PHE A 34 12.36 1.02 -4.85
C PHE A 34 11.02 1.57 -4.40
N ILE A 35 10.98 2.30 -3.28
CA ILE A 35 9.75 2.95 -2.78
C ILE A 35 9.70 4.45 -3.09
N CYS A 36 10.69 5.01 -3.77
CA CYS A 36 10.66 6.41 -4.17
C CYS A 36 9.63 6.66 -5.28
N HIS A 37 9.10 7.87 -5.32
CA HIS A 37 8.09 8.28 -6.28
C HIS A 37 8.52 8.01 -7.73
N ALA A 38 9.75 8.38 -8.10
CA ALA A 38 10.26 8.23 -9.45
C ALA A 38 10.32 6.78 -9.93
N PHE A 39 10.67 5.83 -9.04
CA PHE A 39 10.69 4.41 -9.39
C PHE A 39 9.27 3.88 -9.63
N LEU A 40 8.33 4.15 -8.72
CA LEU A 40 6.95 3.73 -8.86
C LEU A 40 6.29 4.36 -10.09
N LYS A 41 6.57 5.63 -10.34
CA LYS A 41 6.11 6.33 -11.55
C LYS A 41 6.65 5.67 -12.82
N SER A 42 7.91 5.30 -12.86
CA SER A 42 8.51 4.64 -14.03
C SER A 42 7.81 3.32 -14.38
N LEU A 43 7.35 2.57 -13.39
CA LEU A 43 6.59 1.34 -13.59
C LEU A 43 5.20 1.62 -14.18
N GLU A 44 4.55 2.69 -13.76
CA GLU A 44 3.26 3.11 -14.33
C GLU A 44 3.43 3.67 -15.75
N ASP A 45 4.39 4.58 -15.96
CA ASP A 45 4.64 5.22 -17.26
C ASP A 45 5.06 4.23 -18.36
N SER A 46 5.82 3.20 -18.00
CA SER A 46 6.24 2.15 -18.92
C SER A 46 5.12 1.20 -19.33
N GLY A 47 3.99 1.22 -18.62
CA GLY A 47 2.92 0.25 -18.78
C GLY A 47 3.20 -1.11 -18.15
N SER A 48 4.33 -1.28 -17.42
CA SER A 48 4.60 -2.49 -16.66
C SER A 48 3.60 -2.68 -15.52
N VAL A 49 3.14 -1.58 -14.94
CA VAL A 49 2.07 -1.51 -13.96
C VAL A 49 0.86 -0.85 -14.61
N ALA A 50 -0.11 -1.66 -14.98
CA ALA A 50 -1.36 -1.23 -15.61
C ALA A 50 -2.46 -2.28 -15.35
N PRO A 51 -3.74 -1.94 -15.47
CA PRO A 51 -4.82 -2.92 -15.29
C PRO A 51 -4.71 -4.17 -16.17
N ASP A 52 -4.28 -4.03 -17.40
CA ASP A 52 -4.10 -5.15 -18.35
C ASP A 52 -2.89 -6.03 -18.03
N THR A 53 -1.93 -5.55 -17.25
CA THR A 53 -0.82 -6.37 -16.69
C THR A 53 -1.17 -6.98 -15.32
N GLY A 54 -2.37 -6.74 -14.82
CA GLY A 54 -2.83 -7.24 -13.54
C GLY A 54 -2.47 -6.39 -12.32
N TRP A 55 -1.94 -5.19 -12.54
CA TRP A 55 -1.56 -4.22 -11.52
C TRP A 55 -2.39 -2.94 -11.67
N THR A 56 -3.35 -2.73 -10.79
CA THR A 56 -4.12 -1.47 -10.77
C THR A 56 -3.74 -0.68 -9.52
N PRO A 57 -3.14 0.51 -9.66
CA PRO A 57 -2.77 1.33 -8.51
C PRO A 57 -3.97 1.70 -7.65
N ARG A 58 -3.78 1.61 -6.34
CA ARG A 58 -4.72 1.97 -5.29
C ARG A 58 -3.96 2.53 -4.10
N HIS A 59 -3.00 3.43 -4.36
CA HIS A 59 -2.13 3.98 -3.32
C HIS A 59 -2.95 4.68 -2.24
N LEU A 60 -2.59 4.45 -0.99
CA LEU A 60 -3.21 5.13 0.14
C LEU A 60 -2.35 6.31 0.57
N ILE A 61 -3.00 7.42 0.86
CA ILE A 61 -2.36 8.59 1.47
C ILE A 61 -3.17 9.12 2.64
N LEU A 62 -2.45 9.66 3.61
CA LEU A 62 -2.97 10.41 4.75
C LEU A 62 -2.34 11.80 4.75
N GLU A 63 -3.15 12.82 4.80
CA GLU A 63 -2.70 14.20 4.90
C GLU A 63 -2.87 14.71 6.34
N ASP A 64 -1.99 15.62 6.74
CA ASP A 64 -2.13 16.35 8.00
C ASP A 64 -3.14 17.52 7.85
N GLU A 65 -3.36 18.24 8.94
CA GLU A 65 -4.30 19.37 8.99
C GLU A 65 -3.95 20.50 8.00
N THR A 66 -2.70 20.57 7.55
CA THR A 66 -2.24 21.58 6.57
C THR A 66 -2.36 21.10 5.12
N GLY A 67 -2.80 19.86 4.91
CA GLY A 67 -2.90 19.23 3.59
C GLY A 67 -1.58 18.64 3.08
N ASN A 68 -0.55 18.57 3.91
CA ASN A 68 0.70 17.92 3.58
C ASN A 68 0.63 16.43 3.87
N LEU A 69 1.36 15.64 3.09
CA LEU A 69 1.40 14.20 3.25
C LEU A 69 2.06 13.80 4.58
N ALA A 70 1.34 13.10 5.43
CA ALA A 70 1.85 12.57 6.69
C ALA A 70 2.25 11.11 6.58
N ALA A 71 1.52 10.35 5.78
CA ALA A 71 1.75 8.92 5.58
C ALA A 71 1.25 8.46 4.21
N CYS A 72 1.85 7.41 3.69
CA CYS A 72 1.43 6.79 2.43
C CYS A 72 1.86 5.33 2.34
N ALA A 73 1.27 4.61 1.39
CA ALA A 73 1.63 3.23 1.10
C ALA A 73 1.43 2.89 -0.37
N PRO A 74 2.37 2.16 -0.99
CA PRO A 74 2.22 1.66 -2.35
C PRO A 74 1.28 0.45 -2.35
N VAL A 75 0.07 0.63 -2.84
CA VAL A 75 -0.99 -0.39 -2.81
C VAL A 75 -1.53 -0.61 -4.22
N TYR A 76 -1.81 -1.86 -4.53
CA TYR A 76 -2.31 -2.28 -5.83
C TYR A 76 -3.45 -3.28 -5.69
N GLN A 77 -4.40 -3.19 -6.60
CA GLN A 77 -5.34 -4.27 -6.87
C GLN A 77 -4.70 -5.24 -7.84
N LYS A 78 -4.68 -6.51 -7.49
CA LYS A 78 -4.08 -7.58 -8.31
C LYS A 78 -5.16 -8.49 -8.86
N SER A 79 -5.13 -8.70 -10.18
CA SER A 79 -5.99 -9.67 -10.86
C SER A 79 -5.36 -11.05 -11.02
N HIS A 80 -4.06 -11.18 -10.78
CA HIS A 80 -3.27 -12.43 -10.73
C HIS A 80 -1.97 -12.22 -9.96
N SER A 81 -1.20 -13.27 -9.69
CA SER A 81 0.02 -13.21 -8.86
C SER A 81 1.32 -12.95 -9.62
N TYR A 82 1.27 -12.68 -10.89
CA TYR A 82 2.49 -12.38 -11.65
C TYR A 82 3.15 -11.08 -11.17
N GLY A 83 4.48 -11.11 -11.07
CA GLY A 83 5.27 -9.95 -10.65
C GLY A 83 5.36 -9.73 -9.14
N GLU A 84 4.75 -10.58 -8.32
CA GLU A 84 4.82 -10.50 -6.85
C GLU A 84 6.00 -11.28 -6.27
N TYR A 85 6.42 -12.33 -6.96
CA TYR A 85 7.42 -13.30 -6.48
C TYR A 85 7.01 -14.02 -5.18
N VAL A 86 5.71 -14.07 -4.90
CA VAL A 86 5.09 -14.90 -3.89
C VAL A 86 4.19 -15.91 -4.61
N PHE A 87 4.50 -17.19 -4.45
CA PHE A 87 3.82 -18.26 -5.19
C PHE A 87 2.61 -18.76 -4.41
N ASP A 88 1.45 -18.17 -4.68
CA ASP A 88 0.18 -18.51 -4.05
C ASP A 88 -0.79 -19.27 -4.97
N TRP A 89 -0.29 -19.83 -6.07
CA TRP A 89 -1.13 -20.52 -7.05
C TRP A 89 -1.89 -21.72 -6.48
N ALA A 90 -1.25 -22.46 -5.58
CA ALA A 90 -1.91 -23.60 -4.91
C ALA A 90 -3.09 -23.11 -4.03
N TRP A 91 -2.95 -21.96 -3.39
CA TRP A 91 -4.02 -21.34 -2.62
C TRP A 91 -5.15 -20.84 -3.51
N ALA A 92 -4.82 -20.17 -4.61
CA ALA A 92 -5.79 -19.69 -5.60
C ALA A 92 -6.60 -20.86 -6.18
N ASP A 93 -5.95 -21.94 -6.49
CA ASP A 93 -6.55 -23.18 -7.02
C ASP A 93 -7.48 -23.84 -5.99
N ALA A 94 -7.00 -23.96 -4.74
CA ALA A 94 -7.80 -24.50 -3.64
C ALA A 94 -9.04 -23.66 -3.37
N TYR A 95 -8.91 -22.33 -3.40
CA TYR A 95 -10.00 -21.40 -3.19
C TYR A 95 -11.05 -21.49 -4.31
N ALA A 96 -10.58 -21.60 -5.55
CA ALA A 96 -11.47 -21.79 -6.70
C ALA A 96 -12.23 -23.14 -6.64
N ARG A 97 -11.57 -24.21 -6.24
CA ARG A 97 -12.22 -25.53 -6.03
C ARG A 97 -13.28 -25.50 -4.92
N ALA A 98 -13.08 -24.63 -3.92
CA ALA A 98 -14.07 -24.42 -2.85
C ALA A 98 -15.22 -23.48 -3.28
N GLY A 99 -15.26 -23.03 -4.53
CA GLY A 99 -16.29 -22.15 -5.07
C GLY A 99 -16.08 -20.66 -4.77
N GLY A 100 -14.90 -20.29 -4.27
CA GLY A 100 -14.52 -18.89 -3.99
C GLY A 100 -13.75 -18.24 -5.13
N ARG A 101 -13.64 -16.90 -5.07
CA ARG A 101 -12.80 -16.13 -5.97
C ARG A 101 -11.60 -15.59 -5.20
N TYR A 102 -10.40 -16.05 -5.53
CA TYR A 102 -9.16 -15.57 -4.92
C TYR A 102 -8.76 -14.18 -5.45
N TYR A 103 -8.99 -13.92 -6.73
CA TYR A 103 -8.76 -12.62 -7.35
C TYR A 103 -10.07 -11.88 -7.64
N PRO A 104 -10.05 -10.53 -7.63
CA PRO A 104 -8.92 -9.67 -7.30
C PRO A 104 -8.61 -9.67 -5.80
N LYS A 105 -7.35 -9.37 -5.47
CA LYS A 105 -6.88 -9.15 -4.11
C LYS A 105 -6.21 -7.78 -3.99
N LEU A 106 -6.07 -7.28 -2.76
CA LEU A 106 -5.33 -6.06 -2.48
C LEU A 106 -3.91 -6.41 -2.04
N LEU A 107 -2.92 -5.70 -2.58
CA LEU A 107 -1.51 -5.95 -2.32
C LEU A 107 -0.76 -4.65 -2.02
N CYS A 108 -0.12 -4.58 -0.87
CA CYS A 108 0.86 -3.54 -0.53
C CYS A 108 2.27 -4.11 -0.78
N ALA A 109 2.92 -3.67 -1.83
CA ALA A 109 4.21 -4.17 -2.27
C ALA A 109 4.86 -3.23 -3.28
N VAL A 110 6.12 -3.49 -3.60
CA VAL A 110 6.79 -2.88 -4.75
C VAL A 110 6.68 -3.86 -5.92
N PRO A 111 6.08 -3.47 -7.05
CA PRO A 111 5.93 -4.35 -8.20
C PRO A 111 7.26 -4.87 -8.74
N PHE A 112 7.32 -6.15 -9.08
CA PHE A 112 8.48 -6.84 -9.67
C PHE A 112 9.76 -6.82 -8.82
N THR A 113 9.66 -6.45 -7.52
CA THR A 113 10.82 -6.17 -6.67
C THR A 113 10.68 -6.94 -5.34
N PRO A 114 11.18 -8.19 -5.27
CA PRO A 114 11.09 -9.01 -4.07
C PRO A 114 12.17 -8.64 -3.04
N VAL A 115 12.22 -7.39 -2.64
CA VAL A 115 13.20 -6.85 -1.71
C VAL A 115 12.49 -6.34 -0.46
N GLY A 116 12.98 -6.75 0.71
CA GLY A 116 12.47 -6.30 1.99
C GLY A 116 12.67 -4.80 2.23
N GLY A 117 11.69 -4.15 2.82
CA GLY A 117 11.76 -2.74 3.14
C GLY A 117 10.47 -2.20 3.76
N LYS A 118 10.43 -0.89 3.90
CA LYS A 118 9.23 -0.21 4.39
C LYS A 118 8.08 -0.37 3.40
N ARG A 119 6.88 -0.56 3.93
CA ARG A 119 5.62 -0.54 3.16
C ARG A 119 4.66 0.50 3.71
N LEU A 120 4.79 0.83 4.99
CA LEU A 120 4.04 1.89 5.65
C LEU A 120 4.97 3.10 5.76
N LEU A 121 4.81 4.07 4.85
CA LEU A 121 5.72 5.19 4.70
C LEU A 121 5.21 6.36 5.52
N ILE A 122 5.99 6.81 6.49
CA ILE A 122 5.60 7.84 7.44
C ILE A 122 6.63 8.96 7.43
N ARG A 123 6.15 10.19 7.45
CA ARG A 123 7.01 11.38 7.53
C ARG A 123 7.84 11.34 8.84
N PRO A 124 9.18 11.43 8.76
CA PRO A 124 10.05 11.13 9.90
C PRO A 124 10.12 12.22 10.97
N ASP A 125 9.64 13.43 10.67
CA ASP A 125 9.61 14.56 11.62
C ASP A 125 8.47 14.49 12.64
N LEU A 126 7.56 13.53 12.48
CA LEU A 126 6.45 13.33 13.40
C LEU A 126 6.90 12.57 14.66
N PRO A 127 6.26 12.82 15.83
CA PRO A 127 6.52 12.06 17.05
C PRO A 127 6.34 10.55 16.84
N GLU A 128 7.15 9.73 17.52
CA GLU A 128 7.12 8.26 17.37
C GLU A 128 5.73 7.64 17.63
N GLY A 129 5.02 8.14 18.65
CA GLY A 129 3.65 7.69 18.93
C GLY A 129 2.68 7.98 17.78
N SER A 130 2.79 9.17 17.18
CA SER A 130 2.01 9.54 16.00
C SER A 130 2.37 8.71 14.79
N GLN A 131 3.65 8.39 14.60
CA GLN A 131 4.10 7.53 13.50
C GLN A 131 3.48 6.13 13.60
N ARG A 132 3.45 5.54 14.79
CA ARG A 132 2.84 4.23 15.03
C ARG A 132 1.34 4.25 14.76
N GLU A 133 0.66 5.29 15.21
CA GLU A 133 -0.78 5.48 14.98
C GLU A 133 -1.10 5.60 13.50
N LEU A 134 -0.32 6.38 12.74
CA LEU A 134 -0.47 6.52 11.30
C LEU A 134 -0.25 5.20 10.56
N LYS A 135 0.72 4.40 10.96
CA LYS A 135 0.91 3.05 10.41
C LYS A 135 -0.31 2.16 10.63
N SER A 136 -0.85 2.15 11.84
CA SER A 136 -2.06 1.39 12.16
C SER A 136 -3.26 1.89 11.35
N THR A 137 -3.36 3.19 11.15
CA THR A 137 -4.43 3.81 10.34
C THR A 137 -4.31 3.40 8.87
N LEU A 138 -3.10 3.36 8.30
CA LEU A 138 -2.87 2.87 6.94
C LEU A 138 -3.33 1.41 6.79
N VAL A 139 -2.97 0.54 7.71
CA VAL A 139 -3.39 -0.88 7.68
C VAL A 139 -4.91 -1.00 7.78
N SER A 140 -5.53 -0.27 8.70
CA SER A 140 -6.99 -0.25 8.83
C SER A 140 -7.68 0.25 7.56
N GLY A 141 -7.08 1.24 6.90
CA GLY A 141 -7.55 1.75 5.60
C GLY A 141 -7.45 0.73 4.49
N MET A 142 -6.38 -0.05 4.44
CA MET A 142 -6.22 -1.14 3.48
C MET A 142 -7.28 -2.23 3.70
N VAL A 143 -7.53 -2.62 4.94
CA VAL A 143 -8.58 -3.58 5.29
C VAL A 143 -9.95 -3.08 4.85
N ALA A 144 -10.29 -1.83 5.20
CA ALA A 144 -11.56 -1.23 4.80
C ALA A 144 -11.72 -1.14 3.28
N LEU A 145 -10.66 -0.80 2.56
CA LEU A 145 -10.66 -0.76 1.09
C LEU A 145 -10.92 -2.15 0.50
N ALA A 146 -10.24 -3.18 1.03
CA ALA A 146 -10.42 -4.55 0.58
C ALA A 146 -11.86 -5.04 0.80
N GLU A 147 -12.41 -4.78 1.98
CA GLU A 147 -13.80 -5.16 2.33
C GLU A 147 -14.83 -4.45 1.45
N ARG A 148 -14.72 -3.13 1.30
CA ARG A 148 -15.64 -2.34 0.47
C ARG A 148 -15.59 -2.69 -1.00
N SER A 149 -14.42 -3.09 -1.49
CA SER A 149 -14.21 -3.47 -2.88
C SER A 149 -14.56 -4.93 -3.16
N GLY A 150 -14.86 -5.71 -2.13
CA GLY A 150 -15.16 -7.14 -2.26
C GLY A 150 -13.95 -7.97 -2.64
N PHE A 151 -12.74 -7.54 -2.26
CA PHE A 151 -11.52 -8.30 -2.52
C PHE A 151 -11.42 -9.51 -1.60
N SER A 152 -10.82 -10.58 -2.10
CA SER A 152 -10.70 -11.84 -1.36
C SER A 152 -9.75 -11.75 -0.16
N SER A 153 -8.73 -10.91 -0.25
CA SER A 153 -7.68 -10.82 0.76
C SER A 153 -6.86 -9.53 0.60
N LEU A 154 -6.14 -9.20 1.66
CA LEU A 154 -5.10 -8.18 1.71
C LEU A 154 -3.77 -8.85 2.00
N HIS A 155 -2.75 -8.56 1.19
CA HIS A 155 -1.38 -9.01 1.40
C HIS A 155 -0.45 -7.80 1.53
N ILE A 156 0.50 -7.87 2.44
CA ILE A 156 1.58 -6.90 2.57
C ILE A 156 2.89 -7.68 2.49
N ASN A 157 3.59 -7.56 1.36
CA ASN A 157 4.72 -8.42 1.03
C ASN A 157 6.05 -7.75 1.32
N PHE A 158 7.02 -8.54 1.75
CA PHE A 158 8.42 -8.13 1.96
C PHE A 158 8.56 -6.93 2.89
N THR A 159 7.76 -6.87 3.94
CA THR A 159 7.84 -5.83 4.98
C THR A 159 9.14 -5.94 5.77
N ASN A 160 9.61 -4.81 6.32
CA ASN A 160 10.62 -4.84 7.37
C ASN A 160 10.00 -5.33 8.71
N VAL A 161 10.85 -5.53 9.71
CA VAL A 161 10.42 -6.07 11.02
C VAL A 161 9.42 -5.14 11.73
N ASP A 162 9.62 -3.83 11.64
CA ASP A 162 8.77 -2.85 12.33
C ASP A 162 7.38 -2.78 11.71
N ASP A 163 7.28 -2.74 10.39
CA ASP A 163 5.99 -2.79 9.69
C ASP A 163 5.30 -4.14 9.90
N GLY A 164 6.07 -5.22 9.90
CA GLY A 164 5.56 -6.57 10.15
C GLY A 164 4.88 -6.71 11.51
N LYS A 165 5.40 -6.07 12.55
CA LYS A 165 4.79 -6.05 13.89
C LYS A 165 3.44 -5.32 13.92
N ILE A 166 3.29 -4.27 13.12
CA ILE A 166 2.01 -3.54 13.02
C ILE A 166 0.97 -4.37 12.25
N CYS A 167 1.40 -5.06 11.18
CA CYS A 167 0.50 -5.83 10.32
C CYS A 167 0.04 -7.15 10.94
N GLY A 168 0.83 -7.74 11.86
CA GLY A 168 0.57 -9.03 12.49
C GLY A 168 -0.13 -8.99 13.83
N GLY A 169 -0.55 -7.80 14.28
CA GLY A 169 -1.24 -7.59 15.56
C GLY A 169 -2.72 -7.93 15.53
#